data_f72cfb3fe1856e70cac6b01a0a772e44
#
_entry.id   f72cfb3fe1856e70cac6b01a0a772e44
#
_cell.length_a   1.000
_cell.length_b   1.000
_cell.length_c   1.000
_cell.angle_alpha   90.00
_cell.angle_beta   90.00
_cell.angle_gamma   90.00
#
_symmetry.space_group_name_H-M   'P 1'
#
loop_
_entity.id
_entity.type
_entity.pdbx_description
1 polymer ?
#
loop_
_entity_poly.entity_id
_entity_poly.type
_entity_poly.pdbx_seq_one_letter_code
_entity_poly.pdbx_strand_id
1 'polypeptide(L)'
;MTEPFKRTHISRRHLLLSLPALAMAPRAFAQSTNPPIRVRGINHVTIAVSDVKRSKDFYQGLFGVPNVNPGTEGADLQIGNGPQCLDLAAAGSNAPNINHICLAVDNFDVNRLKNILAQHGFTESEAAEPMRMYVRAVKNRAPQLFFRDPDSIRIQLQDPRYKCGMGAFGNTCPKPEPSLKKGLITLRDWSHCTNAVSDPARSQKFYQDLFGFRIQAYQGPSSPMFNIGKDRQFLAFGGGGAGARGGSSAAARAGSISHFCMTMDNFDPEKVIKTLENYGIKPRGNAQGAPGPLVHYISMRMENRGGAKEGTPELYFTDPDGLIVQLQDTKYCGGGGVLGDVCTA
;
A
#
# COMPACT_ATOMS: atom_id res chain seq x y z
N MET A 1 89.71 -6.36 -0.69
CA MET A 1 88.70 -7.37 -0.38
C MET A 1 87.34 -6.68 -0.43
N THR A 2 86.67 -6.87 -1.53
CA THR A 2 85.36 -6.22 -1.84
C THR A 2 84.27 -7.30 -1.80
N GLU A 3 83.38 -7.18 -0.86
CA GLU A 3 82.17 -8.05 -0.81
C GLU A 3 81.14 -7.65 -1.86
N PRO A 4 80.45 -8.58 -2.49
CA PRO A 4 79.41 -8.29 -3.54
C PRO A 4 78.08 -8.07 -2.94
N PHE A 5 77.40 -7.04 -3.43
CA PHE A 5 75.96 -6.68 -3.18
C PHE A 5 75.03 -7.82 -3.61
N LYS A 6 74.24 -8.36 -2.71
CA LYS A 6 73.10 -9.26 -3.00
C LYS A 6 71.90 -8.47 -3.50
N ARG A 7 71.52 -8.65 -4.77
CA ARG A 7 70.25 -8.19 -5.32
C ARG A 7 69.08 -9.12 -4.83
N THR A 8 68.18 -8.61 -4.05
CA THR A 8 66.95 -9.29 -3.70
C THR A 8 65.95 -9.13 -4.84
N HIS A 9 65.57 -10.23 -5.48
CA HIS A 9 64.54 -10.30 -6.50
C HIS A 9 63.15 -10.23 -5.78
N ILE A 10 62.44 -9.11 -5.94
CA ILE A 10 61.05 -8.98 -5.54
C ILE A 10 60.20 -9.71 -6.58
N SER A 11 59.59 -10.82 -6.19
CA SER A 11 58.73 -11.63 -7.03
C SER A 11 57.43 -10.85 -7.37
N ARG A 12 57.07 -10.83 -8.67
CA ARG A 12 55.83 -10.19 -9.19
C ARG A 12 54.54 -10.76 -8.62
N ARG A 13 54.60 -11.80 -7.80
CA ARG A 13 53.44 -12.43 -7.16
C ARG A 13 52.96 -11.74 -5.89
N HIS A 14 53.68 -10.80 -5.32
CA HIS A 14 53.31 -10.12 -4.06
C HIS A 14 52.72 -8.73 -4.29
N LEU A 15 52.55 -8.28 -5.54
CA LEU A 15 51.98 -6.96 -5.86
C LEU A 15 50.44 -6.99 -6.14
N LEU A 16 49.79 -8.14 -6.03
CA LEU A 16 48.34 -8.29 -6.34
C LEU A 16 47.47 -8.46 -5.09
N LEU A 17 47.99 -8.30 -3.88
CA LEU A 17 47.24 -8.52 -2.64
C LEU A 17 46.97 -7.26 -1.80
N SER A 18 47.15 -6.07 -2.37
CA SER A 18 46.82 -4.80 -1.68
C SER A 18 45.96 -3.86 -2.51
N LEU A 19 44.91 -4.39 -3.19
CA LEU A 19 43.80 -3.56 -3.57
C LEU A 19 42.90 -3.46 -2.33
N PRO A 20 42.66 -2.25 -1.78
CA PRO A 20 41.65 -2.11 -0.75
C PRO A 20 40.33 -2.53 -1.40
N ALA A 21 39.68 -3.53 -0.81
CA ALA A 21 38.28 -3.80 -1.07
C ALA A 21 37.54 -2.48 -0.76
N LEU A 22 37.22 -1.71 -1.78
CA LEU A 22 36.20 -0.68 -1.65
C LEU A 22 34.92 -1.45 -1.28
N ALA A 23 34.68 -1.59 0.01
CA ALA A 23 33.40 -1.96 0.54
C ALA A 23 32.43 -0.93 -0.06
N MET A 24 31.58 -1.36 -0.99
CA MET A 24 30.38 -0.62 -1.36
C MET A 24 29.52 -0.59 -0.09
N ALA A 25 29.81 0.37 0.79
CA ALA A 25 28.88 0.73 1.84
C ALA A 25 27.53 1.00 1.13
N PRO A 26 26.44 0.34 1.54
CA PRO A 26 25.15 0.71 1.03
C PRO A 26 25.03 2.22 1.27
N ARG A 27 24.84 2.99 0.19
CA ARG A 27 24.52 4.41 0.32
C ARG A 27 23.24 4.46 1.14
N ALA A 28 23.37 4.71 2.43
CA ALA A 28 22.27 5.16 3.25
C ALA A 28 21.81 6.46 2.59
N PHE A 29 20.72 6.40 1.85
CA PHE A 29 20.05 7.60 1.34
C PHE A 29 19.69 8.41 2.58
N ALA A 30 20.39 9.51 2.81
CA ALA A 30 20.11 10.43 3.89
C ALA A 30 18.65 10.89 3.68
N GLN A 31 17.78 10.45 4.56
CA GLN A 31 16.38 10.83 4.51
C GLN A 31 16.27 12.32 4.78
N SER A 32 15.52 13.02 3.94
CA SER A 32 15.13 14.39 4.23
C SER A 32 14.35 14.40 5.55
N THR A 33 14.88 15.09 6.56
CA THR A 33 14.18 15.29 7.83
C THR A 33 12.93 16.15 7.67
N ASN A 34 12.77 16.80 6.51
CA ASN A 34 11.64 17.65 6.19
C ASN A 34 11.20 17.41 4.72
N PRO A 35 10.35 16.40 4.48
CA PRO A 35 9.86 16.11 3.13
C PRO A 35 8.99 17.25 2.59
N PRO A 36 8.91 17.42 1.27
CA PRO A 36 8.04 18.41 0.62
C PRO A 36 6.57 18.28 1.06
N ILE A 37 6.08 17.04 1.18
CA ILE A 37 4.74 16.73 1.65
C ILE A 37 4.85 15.70 2.78
N ARG A 38 4.47 16.09 4.01
CA ARG A 38 4.46 15.18 5.15
C ARG A 38 3.14 14.43 5.20
N VAL A 39 3.21 13.10 5.12
CA VAL A 39 2.06 12.20 5.20
C VAL A 39 1.85 11.74 6.65
N ARG A 40 0.58 11.63 7.07
CA ARG A 40 0.15 11.13 8.39
C ARG A 40 -0.23 9.65 8.36
N GLY A 41 -0.81 9.20 7.27
CA GLY A 41 -1.28 7.82 7.11
C GLY A 41 -2.17 7.68 5.88
N ILE A 42 -2.67 6.47 5.66
CA ILE A 42 -3.72 6.19 4.68
C ILE A 42 -5.06 6.65 5.28
N ASN A 43 -5.74 7.57 4.59
CA ASN A 43 -7.06 8.03 4.98
C ASN A 43 -8.14 7.07 4.47
N HIS A 44 -8.17 6.81 3.17
CA HIS A 44 -9.08 5.83 2.57
C HIS A 44 -8.48 5.16 1.35
N VAL A 45 -9.07 4.04 0.99
CA VAL A 45 -8.89 3.40 -0.30
C VAL A 45 -10.25 3.38 -0.98
N THR A 46 -10.30 3.86 -2.21
CA THR A 46 -11.53 3.80 -3.03
C THR A 46 -11.45 2.61 -3.95
N ILE A 47 -12.48 1.78 -3.92
CA ILE A 47 -12.68 0.70 -4.89
C ILE A 47 -13.87 1.03 -5.80
N ALA A 48 -13.67 0.83 -7.09
CA ALA A 48 -14.72 0.90 -8.07
C ALA A 48 -15.34 -0.49 -8.25
N VAL A 49 -16.61 -0.64 -7.91
CA VAL A 49 -17.33 -1.92 -7.86
C VAL A 49 -18.45 -1.98 -8.88
N SER A 50 -18.81 -3.16 -9.36
CA SER A 50 -19.88 -3.32 -10.35
C SER A 50 -21.27 -3.07 -9.77
N ASP A 51 -21.47 -3.32 -8.46
CA ASP A 51 -22.71 -3.06 -7.72
C ASP A 51 -22.37 -2.60 -6.30
N VAL A 52 -22.58 -1.31 -6.04
CA VAL A 52 -22.28 -0.67 -4.74
C VAL A 52 -23.09 -1.30 -3.61
N LYS A 53 -24.39 -1.61 -3.84
CA LYS A 53 -25.23 -2.21 -2.80
C LYS A 53 -24.73 -3.60 -2.42
N ARG A 54 -24.43 -4.45 -3.40
CA ARG A 54 -23.90 -5.80 -3.18
C ARG A 54 -22.57 -5.74 -2.42
N SER A 55 -21.67 -4.86 -2.81
CA SER A 55 -20.38 -4.70 -2.16
C SER A 55 -20.51 -4.12 -0.75
N LYS A 56 -21.40 -3.13 -0.53
CA LYS A 56 -21.73 -2.63 0.82
C LYS A 56 -22.26 -3.75 1.71
N ASP A 57 -23.25 -4.51 1.25
CA ASP A 57 -23.85 -5.62 2.00
C ASP A 57 -22.81 -6.71 2.34
N PHE A 58 -21.86 -6.98 1.42
CA PHE A 58 -20.75 -7.90 1.63
C PHE A 58 -19.81 -7.41 2.72
N TYR A 59 -19.27 -6.20 2.60
CA TYR A 59 -18.30 -5.67 3.57
C TYR A 59 -18.95 -5.43 4.95
N GLN A 60 -20.18 -4.94 5.00
CA GLN A 60 -20.92 -4.78 6.25
C GLN A 60 -21.26 -6.14 6.88
N GLY A 61 -21.60 -7.14 6.09
CA GLY A 61 -21.84 -8.49 6.60
C GLY A 61 -20.61 -9.14 7.21
N LEU A 62 -19.45 -8.95 6.59
CA LEU A 62 -18.20 -9.52 7.05
C LEU A 62 -17.59 -8.74 8.24
N PHE A 63 -17.63 -7.42 8.20
CA PHE A 63 -16.90 -6.56 9.15
C PHE A 63 -17.80 -5.78 10.12
N GLY A 64 -19.08 -5.69 9.89
CA GLY A 64 -19.99 -4.93 10.76
C GLY A 64 -19.79 -3.42 10.77
N VAL A 65 -19.09 -2.88 9.78
CA VAL A 65 -18.67 -1.48 9.73
C VAL A 65 -19.83 -0.54 9.32
N PRO A 66 -19.98 0.65 9.96
CA PRO A 66 -21.00 1.61 9.57
C PRO A 66 -20.64 2.34 8.26
N ASN A 67 -21.66 2.79 7.52
CA ASN A 67 -21.51 3.74 6.43
C ASN A 67 -21.55 5.16 7.01
N VAL A 68 -20.47 5.92 6.89
CA VAL A 68 -20.36 7.27 7.45
C VAL A 68 -20.86 8.38 6.52
N ASN A 69 -21.25 8.01 5.31
CA ASN A 69 -21.77 8.95 4.30
C ASN A 69 -23.04 8.39 3.62
N PRO A 70 -24.09 8.08 4.39
CA PRO A 70 -25.32 7.57 3.81
C PRO A 70 -26.00 8.61 2.91
N GLY A 71 -26.76 8.15 1.93
CA GLY A 71 -27.51 9.01 1.00
C GLY A 71 -26.72 9.47 -0.23
N THR A 72 -25.51 8.92 -0.44
CA THR A 72 -24.75 9.05 -1.70
C THR A 72 -24.93 7.83 -2.57
N GLU A 73 -24.55 7.93 -3.86
CA GLU A 73 -24.52 6.77 -4.78
C GLU A 73 -23.43 5.74 -4.40
N GLY A 74 -22.43 6.16 -3.61
CA GLY A 74 -21.38 5.32 -3.05
C GLY A 74 -21.65 4.91 -1.60
N ALA A 75 -20.62 4.39 -0.93
CA ALA A 75 -20.64 4.14 0.50
C ALA A 75 -19.23 4.29 1.10
N ASP A 76 -19.11 5.03 2.21
CA ASP A 76 -17.87 5.20 2.96
C ASP A 76 -17.94 4.32 4.21
N LEU A 77 -17.34 3.12 4.14
CA LEU A 77 -17.36 2.12 5.21
C LEU A 77 -16.22 2.37 6.19
N GLN A 78 -16.56 2.78 7.42
CA GLN A 78 -15.56 3.19 8.42
C GLN A 78 -14.70 2.01 8.86
N ILE A 79 -13.38 2.21 8.90
CA ILE A 79 -12.42 1.24 9.44
C ILE A 79 -11.95 1.71 10.82
N GLY A 80 -12.04 0.82 11.80
CA GLY A 80 -11.69 1.15 13.19
C GLY A 80 -12.52 2.30 13.76
N ASN A 81 -11.87 3.15 14.56
CA ASN A 81 -12.50 4.28 15.24
C ASN A 81 -12.14 5.66 14.65
N GLY A 82 -11.27 5.65 13.64
CA GLY A 82 -10.74 6.88 13.05
C GLY A 82 -11.57 7.42 11.89
N PRO A 83 -11.04 8.41 11.20
CA PRO A 83 -11.66 8.93 9.97
C PRO A 83 -11.49 7.99 8.78
N GLN A 84 -10.70 6.92 8.92
CA GLN A 84 -10.38 5.99 7.85
C GLN A 84 -11.63 5.27 7.34
N CYS A 85 -11.71 5.07 6.03
CA CYS A 85 -12.81 4.33 5.41
C CYS A 85 -12.36 3.54 4.17
N LEU A 86 -13.11 2.49 3.85
CA LEU A 86 -13.15 1.88 2.53
C LEU A 86 -14.26 2.57 1.75
N ASP A 87 -13.92 3.31 0.72
CA ASP A 87 -14.86 4.03 -0.13
C ASP A 87 -15.28 3.16 -1.32
N LEU A 88 -16.57 2.95 -1.48
CA LEU A 88 -17.19 2.19 -2.57
C LEU A 88 -17.80 3.16 -3.59
N ALA A 89 -17.29 3.14 -4.80
CA ALA A 89 -17.81 3.90 -5.93
C ALA A 89 -18.30 2.96 -7.04
N ALA A 90 -19.29 3.38 -7.82
CA ALA A 90 -19.70 2.60 -8.99
C ALA A 90 -18.63 2.62 -10.07
N ALA A 91 -18.29 1.45 -10.61
CA ALA A 91 -17.36 1.33 -11.74
C ALA A 91 -17.94 1.88 -13.06
N GLY A 92 -19.27 1.99 -13.15
CA GLY A 92 -19.95 2.37 -14.37
C GLY A 92 -19.71 1.36 -15.48
N SER A 93 -19.24 1.82 -16.62
CA SER A 93 -18.87 0.96 -17.77
C SER A 93 -17.46 0.36 -17.68
N ASN A 94 -16.68 0.72 -16.65
CA ASN A 94 -15.33 0.20 -16.48
C ASN A 94 -15.33 -1.12 -15.71
N ALA A 95 -14.26 -1.89 -15.83
CA ALA A 95 -14.05 -3.05 -14.99
C ALA A 95 -13.82 -2.64 -13.52
N PRO A 96 -14.32 -3.41 -12.54
CA PRO A 96 -14.01 -3.20 -11.13
C PRO A 96 -12.52 -3.13 -10.87
N ASN A 97 -12.09 -2.23 -10.00
CA ASN A 97 -10.68 -2.03 -9.69
C ASN A 97 -10.48 -1.31 -8.35
N ILE A 98 -9.28 -1.38 -7.80
CA ILE A 98 -8.87 -0.50 -6.72
C ILE A 98 -8.48 0.84 -7.36
N ASN A 99 -9.33 1.85 -7.15
CA ASN A 99 -9.33 3.07 -7.95
C ASN A 99 -8.24 4.06 -7.54
N HIS A 100 -8.07 4.28 -6.23
CA HIS A 100 -7.02 5.15 -5.70
C HIS A 100 -6.79 4.95 -4.20
N ILE A 101 -5.66 5.45 -3.74
CA ILE A 101 -5.28 5.55 -2.34
C ILE A 101 -5.32 7.03 -1.96
N CYS A 102 -5.97 7.35 -0.85
CA CYS A 102 -5.94 8.68 -0.27
C CYS A 102 -4.98 8.75 0.90
N LEU A 103 -4.04 9.67 0.84
CA LEU A 103 -3.07 9.96 1.88
C LEU A 103 -3.49 11.21 2.66
N ALA A 104 -3.58 11.09 3.97
CA ALA A 104 -3.75 12.23 4.87
C ALA A 104 -2.43 12.99 5.00
N VAL A 105 -2.43 14.30 4.75
CA VAL A 105 -1.21 15.12 4.73
C VAL A 105 -1.29 16.31 5.67
N ASP A 106 -0.15 16.66 6.27
CA ASP A 106 -0.05 17.84 7.12
C ASP A 106 -0.28 19.13 6.34
N ASN A 107 -0.95 20.07 7.00
CA ASN A 107 -1.18 21.40 6.45
C ASN A 107 -1.77 21.34 5.03
N PHE A 108 -2.83 20.53 4.87
CA PHE A 108 -3.52 20.41 3.59
C PHE A 108 -4.01 21.76 3.10
N ASP A 109 -3.40 22.22 2.03
CA ASP A 109 -3.78 23.41 1.26
C ASP A 109 -3.56 23.11 -0.22
N VAL A 110 -4.61 23.24 -1.01
CA VAL A 110 -4.60 22.84 -2.42
C VAL A 110 -3.54 23.61 -3.22
N ASN A 111 -3.43 24.92 -3.00
CA ASN A 111 -2.50 25.76 -3.77
C ASN A 111 -1.04 25.45 -3.40
N ARG A 112 -0.75 25.29 -2.10
CA ARG A 112 0.56 24.86 -1.62
C ARG A 112 0.96 23.52 -2.22
N LEU A 113 0.06 22.52 -2.16
CA LEU A 113 0.35 21.18 -2.64
C LEU A 113 0.49 21.12 -4.17
N LYS A 114 -0.34 21.87 -4.92
CA LYS A 114 -0.16 22.04 -6.38
C LYS A 114 1.20 22.61 -6.73
N ASN A 115 1.64 23.65 -6.02
CA ASN A 115 2.95 24.26 -6.27
C ASN A 115 4.09 23.26 -6.00
N ILE A 116 4.01 22.46 -4.93
CA ILE A 116 4.99 21.39 -4.66
C ILE A 116 4.97 20.36 -5.78
N LEU A 117 3.80 19.88 -6.17
CA LEU A 117 3.68 18.88 -7.25
C LEU A 117 4.23 19.43 -8.58
N ALA A 118 3.94 20.70 -8.92
CA ALA A 118 4.48 21.34 -10.11
C ALA A 118 6.02 21.39 -10.10
N GLN A 119 6.64 21.68 -8.95
CA GLN A 119 8.10 21.64 -8.78
C GLN A 119 8.68 20.24 -8.95
N HIS A 120 7.86 19.18 -8.79
CA HIS A 120 8.21 17.78 -9.02
C HIS A 120 7.79 17.27 -10.42
N GLY A 121 7.49 18.18 -11.35
CA GLY A 121 7.22 17.84 -12.75
C GLY A 121 5.78 17.48 -13.09
N PHE A 122 4.83 17.71 -12.18
CA PHE A 122 3.41 17.49 -12.48
C PHE A 122 2.83 18.65 -13.29
N THR A 123 1.92 18.31 -14.20
CA THR A 123 1.12 19.28 -14.95
C THR A 123 -0.36 19.11 -14.65
N GLU A 124 -1.12 20.20 -14.67
CA GLU A 124 -2.56 20.18 -14.43
C GLU A 124 -3.30 19.53 -15.60
N SER A 125 -3.96 18.40 -15.36
CA SER A 125 -4.82 17.70 -16.32
C SER A 125 -5.54 16.56 -15.61
N GLU A 126 -6.78 16.26 -16.00
CA GLU A 126 -7.52 15.05 -15.57
C GLU A 126 -7.16 13.81 -16.40
N ALA A 127 -6.33 13.94 -17.43
CA ALA A 127 -5.93 12.84 -18.29
C ALA A 127 -5.34 11.66 -17.48
N ALA A 128 -5.56 10.44 -17.98
CA ALA A 128 -5.10 9.21 -17.32
C ALA A 128 -3.60 8.92 -17.56
N GLU A 129 -2.81 9.96 -17.75
CA GLU A 129 -1.37 9.89 -18.04
C GLU A 129 -0.53 10.07 -16.78
N PRO A 130 0.73 9.60 -16.76
CA PRO A 130 1.65 9.84 -15.66
C PRO A 130 1.89 11.33 -15.40
N MET A 131 2.23 11.67 -14.16
CA MET A 131 2.64 13.01 -13.74
C MET A 131 1.60 14.10 -14.05
N ARG A 132 0.31 13.74 -13.95
CA ARG A 132 -0.82 14.67 -14.02
C ARG A 132 -1.38 14.91 -12.63
N MET A 133 -1.86 16.13 -12.37
CA MET A 133 -2.58 16.50 -11.17
C MET A 133 -3.85 17.28 -11.51
N TYR A 134 -4.87 17.13 -10.69
CA TYR A 134 -6.11 17.90 -10.83
C TYR A 134 -6.83 18.05 -9.49
N VAL A 135 -7.72 19.02 -9.42
CA VAL A 135 -8.56 19.29 -8.26
C VAL A 135 -10.01 19.05 -8.63
N ARG A 136 -10.68 18.20 -7.87
CA ARG A 136 -12.13 18.08 -7.92
C ARG A 136 -12.74 18.97 -6.85
N ALA A 137 -13.41 20.02 -7.26
CA ALA A 137 -14.15 20.93 -6.39
C ALA A 137 -15.64 20.70 -6.56
N VAL A 138 -16.34 20.38 -5.46
CA VAL A 138 -17.78 20.21 -5.42
C VAL A 138 -18.35 21.14 -4.37
N LYS A 139 -19.44 21.85 -4.69
CA LYS A 139 -20.09 22.78 -3.78
C LYS A 139 -20.37 22.10 -2.42
N ASN A 140 -20.03 22.78 -1.33
CA ASN A 140 -20.19 22.33 0.06
C ASN A 140 -19.37 21.06 0.43
N ARG A 141 -18.37 20.69 -0.38
CA ARG A 141 -17.45 19.60 -0.08
C ARG A 141 -16.02 20.11 0.02
N ALA A 142 -15.19 19.42 0.78
CA ALA A 142 -13.76 19.65 0.80
C ALA A 142 -13.20 19.44 -0.61
N PRO A 143 -12.29 20.32 -1.09
CA PRO A 143 -11.61 20.08 -2.35
C PRO A 143 -10.78 18.80 -2.27
N GLN A 144 -10.75 18.04 -3.34
CA GLN A 144 -10.00 16.80 -3.46
C GLN A 144 -8.86 17.01 -4.45
N LEU A 145 -7.61 16.90 -3.98
CA LEU A 145 -6.44 17.00 -4.84
C LEU A 145 -5.97 15.60 -5.23
N PHE A 146 -5.95 15.33 -6.52
CA PHE A 146 -5.46 14.09 -7.09
C PHE A 146 -4.18 14.30 -7.88
N PHE A 147 -3.32 13.31 -7.87
CA PHE A 147 -2.24 13.20 -8.85
C PHE A 147 -2.09 11.75 -9.32
N ARG A 148 -1.37 11.59 -10.45
CA ARG A 148 -1.00 10.27 -10.99
C ARG A 148 0.51 10.13 -10.91
N ASP A 149 0.96 9.07 -10.26
CA ASP A 149 2.37 8.77 -10.12
C ASP A 149 3.04 8.42 -11.47
N PRO A 150 4.35 8.11 -11.52
CA PRO A 150 5.04 7.75 -12.76
C PRO A 150 4.47 6.54 -13.51
N ASP A 151 3.64 5.70 -12.87
CA ASP A 151 2.93 4.59 -13.49
C ASP A 151 1.43 4.87 -13.69
N SER A 152 0.98 6.12 -13.57
CA SER A 152 -0.43 6.56 -13.65
C SER A 152 -1.31 6.06 -12.51
N ILE A 153 -0.75 5.53 -11.42
CA ILE A 153 -1.52 5.18 -10.23
C ILE A 153 -2.07 6.46 -9.62
N ARG A 154 -3.38 6.47 -9.37
CA ARG A 154 -4.06 7.64 -8.80
C ARG A 154 -3.86 7.69 -7.29
N ILE A 155 -3.36 8.82 -6.82
CA ILE A 155 -3.21 9.15 -5.40
C ILE A 155 -4.03 10.40 -5.10
N GLN A 156 -4.79 10.39 -4.03
CA GLN A 156 -5.48 11.55 -3.49
C GLN A 156 -4.73 12.08 -2.28
N LEU A 157 -4.68 13.39 -2.12
CA LEU A 157 -4.19 14.05 -0.92
C LEU A 157 -5.36 14.76 -0.22
N GLN A 158 -5.44 14.60 1.12
CA GLN A 158 -6.51 15.19 1.92
C GLN A 158 -6.03 15.67 3.29
N ASP A 159 -6.87 16.50 3.92
CA ASP A 159 -6.72 16.86 5.32
C ASP A 159 -6.84 15.62 6.22
N PRO A 160 -6.06 15.50 7.31
CA PRO A 160 -6.16 14.35 8.21
C PRO A 160 -7.54 14.15 8.86
N ARG A 161 -8.37 15.19 8.88
CA ARG A 161 -9.75 15.13 9.40
C ARG A 161 -10.78 14.64 8.39
N TYR A 162 -10.40 14.47 7.12
CA TYR A 162 -11.33 14.04 6.07
C TYR A 162 -11.98 12.70 6.40
N LYS A 163 -13.33 12.63 6.31
CA LYS A 163 -14.10 11.42 6.66
C LYS A 163 -15.21 11.11 5.65
N CYS A 164 -16.00 12.10 5.26
CA CYS A 164 -17.19 11.93 4.40
C CYS A 164 -17.27 12.98 3.28
N GLY A 165 -16.26 13.82 3.17
CA GLY A 165 -16.11 14.80 2.11
C GLY A 165 -16.93 16.08 2.28
N MET A 166 -17.85 16.22 3.24
CA MET A 166 -18.66 17.42 3.42
C MET A 166 -18.01 18.44 4.37
N GLY A 167 -18.25 19.73 4.12
CA GLY A 167 -17.61 20.82 4.85
C GLY A 167 -16.18 21.10 4.39
N ALA A 168 -15.55 22.13 4.96
CA ALA A 168 -14.24 22.63 4.53
C ALA A 168 -13.11 21.58 4.65
N PHE A 169 -13.18 20.70 5.64
CA PHE A 169 -12.18 19.65 5.89
C PHE A 169 -12.71 18.26 5.51
N GLY A 170 -13.92 18.17 4.95
CA GLY A 170 -14.53 16.88 4.62
C GLY A 170 -14.97 16.08 5.84
N ASN A 171 -15.17 16.69 7.00
CA ASN A 171 -15.50 16.04 8.26
C ASN A 171 -16.86 16.41 8.85
N THR A 172 -17.66 17.16 8.14
CA THR A 172 -19.06 17.49 8.52
C THR A 172 -19.96 16.37 8.03
N CYS A 173 -19.97 15.25 8.74
CA CYS A 173 -20.67 14.04 8.29
C CYS A 173 -22.13 14.01 8.75
N PRO A 174 -23.02 13.39 7.96
CA PRO A 174 -24.35 13.02 8.43
C PRO A 174 -24.24 11.98 9.56
N LYS A 175 -25.38 11.66 10.19
CA LYS A 175 -25.43 10.55 11.15
C LYS A 175 -25.06 9.25 10.42
N PRO A 176 -24.04 8.49 10.90
CA PRO A 176 -23.68 7.24 10.26
C PRO A 176 -24.84 6.24 10.21
N GLU A 177 -24.95 5.53 9.12
CA GLU A 177 -25.84 4.37 8.96
C GLU A 177 -25.12 3.15 9.58
N PRO A 178 -25.63 2.58 10.69
CA PRO A 178 -25.01 1.40 11.28
C PRO A 178 -25.17 0.20 10.36
N SER A 179 -24.23 -0.74 10.43
CA SER A 179 -24.44 -2.06 9.82
C SER A 179 -25.62 -2.77 10.49
N LEU A 180 -26.46 -3.39 9.70
CA LEU A 180 -27.54 -4.25 10.19
C LEU A 180 -27.02 -5.59 10.73
N LYS A 181 -25.75 -5.91 10.47
CA LYS A 181 -25.09 -7.15 10.89
C LYS A 181 -23.95 -6.80 11.85
N LYS A 182 -23.76 -7.65 12.86
CA LYS A 182 -22.71 -7.47 13.88
C LYS A 182 -21.29 -7.51 13.28
N GLY A 183 -21.12 -8.14 12.11
CA GLY A 183 -19.81 -8.48 11.56
C GLY A 183 -19.21 -9.72 12.22
N LEU A 184 -18.31 -10.34 11.51
CA LEU A 184 -17.61 -11.56 11.92
C LEU A 184 -16.15 -11.29 12.28
N ILE A 185 -15.57 -10.24 11.69
CA ILE A 185 -14.18 -9.79 11.89
C ILE A 185 -14.20 -8.30 12.23
N THR A 186 -13.52 -7.92 13.30
CA THR A 186 -13.40 -6.51 13.72
C THR A 186 -12.13 -5.90 13.13
N LEU A 187 -12.30 -4.92 12.24
CA LEU A 187 -11.19 -4.17 11.67
C LEU A 187 -10.67 -3.11 12.64
N ARG A 188 -9.36 -2.84 12.59
CA ARG A 188 -8.69 -1.83 13.42
C ARG A 188 -8.19 -0.64 12.64
N ASP A 189 -7.46 -0.87 11.55
CA ASP A 189 -6.82 0.19 10.77
C ASP A 189 -6.43 -0.32 9.37
N TRP A 190 -5.94 0.57 8.53
CA TRP A 190 -5.18 0.24 7.35
C TRP A 190 -3.82 -0.34 7.72
N SER A 191 -3.37 -1.37 7.01
CA SER A 191 -1.99 -1.84 7.06
C SER A 191 -1.19 -1.26 5.90
N HIS A 192 -1.58 -1.59 4.66
CA HIS A 192 -0.82 -1.17 3.49
C HIS A 192 -1.62 -1.26 2.19
N CYS A 193 -1.02 -0.67 1.15
CA CYS A 193 -1.38 -0.93 -0.23
C CYS A 193 -0.15 -1.39 -1.00
N THR A 194 -0.34 -2.34 -1.93
CA THR A 194 0.71 -2.79 -2.84
C THR A 194 0.39 -2.32 -4.25
N ASN A 195 1.32 -1.57 -4.81
CA ASN A 195 1.24 -1.00 -6.14
C ASN A 195 2.03 -1.88 -7.12
N ALA A 196 1.40 -2.28 -8.22
CA ALA A 196 2.05 -2.91 -9.35
C ALA A 196 2.59 -1.83 -10.28
N VAL A 197 3.91 -1.73 -10.39
CA VAL A 197 4.61 -0.68 -11.13
C VAL A 197 5.50 -1.27 -12.21
N SER A 198 5.81 -0.49 -13.24
CA SER A 198 6.68 -0.94 -14.33
C SER A 198 8.16 -0.96 -13.93
N ASP A 199 8.56 -0.01 -13.07
CA ASP A 199 9.91 0.11 -12.54
C ASP A 199 9.85 0.40 -11.03
N PRO A 200 10.03 -0.60 -10.17
CA PRO A 200 10.01 -0.42 -8.72
C PRO A 200 11.04 0.59 -8.20
N ALA A 201 12.24 0.64 -8.77
CA ALA A 201 13.29 1.56 -8.31
C ALA A 201 12.92 3.02 -8.59
N ARG A 202 12.35 3.29 -9.78
CA ARG A 202 11.82 4.61 -10.14
C ARG A 202 10.70 5.04 -9.20
N SER A 203 9.74 4.15 -8.95
CA SER A 203 8.60 4.46 -8.07
C SER A 203 9.06 4.67 -6.63
N GLN A 204 9.96 3.84 -6.11
CA GLN A 204 10.55 4.00 -4.78
C GLN A 204 11.21 5.38 -4.63
N LYS A 205 12.08 5.74 -5.58
CA LYS A 205 12.75 7.05 -5.56
C LYS A 205 11.74 8.20 -5.60
N PHE A 206 10.73 8.11 -6.46
CA PHE A 206 9.67 9.12 -6.58
C PHE A 206 8.95 9.36 -5.24
N TYR A 207 8.48 8.30 -4.57
CA TYR A 207 7.78 8.42 -3.31
C TYR A 207 8.69 8.85 -2.15
N GLN A 208 9.96 8.49 -2.18
CA GLN A 208 10.94 9.00 -1.21
C GLN A 208 11.22 10.49 -1.40
N ASP A 209 11.41 10.95 -2.64
CA ASP A 209 11.69 12.35 -2.94
C ASP A 209 10.49 13.25 -2.56
N LEU A 210 9.27 12.82 -2.83
CA LEU A 210 8.07 13.62 -2.60
C LEU A 210 7.61 13.60 -1.14
N PHE A 211 7.64 12.44 -0.48
CA PHE A 211 7.05 12.24 0.84
C PHE A 211 8.06 11.92 1.94
N GLY A 212 9.32 11.68 1.60
CA GLY A 212 10.35 11.30 2.57
C GLY A 212 10.08 9.96 3.26
N PHE A 213 9.40 9.02 2.59
CA PHE A 213 9.06 7.73 3.19
C PHE A 213 10.30 6.95 3.60
N ARG A 214 10.29 6.43 4.83
CA ARG A 214 11.36 5.58 5.37
C ARG A 214 11.10 4.13 5.02
N ILE A 215 12.17 3.36 4.84
CA ILE A 215 12.06 1.91 4.70
C ILE A 215 11.94 1.32 6.11
N GLN A 216 10.85 0.62 6.38
CA GLN A 216 10.64 -0.06 7.67
C GLN A 216 10.96 -1.56 7.64
N ALA A 217 10.95 -2.17 6.46
CA ALA A 217 11.23 -3.58 6.27
C ALA A 217 11.59 -3.89 4.81
N TYR A 218 12.07 -5.11 4.56
CA TYR A 218 12.28 -5.65 3.22
C TYR A 218 11.55 -6.99 3.06
N GLN A 219 10.86 -7.15 1.95
CA GLN A 219 10.32 -8.44 1.50
C GLN A 219 11.19 -9.03 0.40
N GLY A 220 12.35 -9.58 0.80
CA GLY A 220 13.44 -9.95 -0.09
C GLY A 220 14.42 -8.79 -0.35
N PRO A 221 15.50 -9.03 -1.11
CA PRO A 221 16.64 -8.11 -1.18
C PRO A 221 16.34 -6.77 -1.87
N SER A 222 15.27 -6.69 -2.67
CA SER A 222 14.95 -5.53 -3.52
C SER A 222 13.54 -4.98 -3.37
N SER A 223 12.79 -5.44 -2.37
CA SER A 223 11.39 -5.03 -2.17
C SER A 223 11.19 -4.33 -0.82
N PRO A 224 11.55 -3.04 -0.70
CA PRO A 224 11.38 -2.28 0.52
C PRO A 224 9.90 -1.94 0.77
N MET A 225 9.53 -1.95 2.06
CA MET A 225 8.24 -1.49 2.58
C MET A 225 8.39 -0.06 3.08
N PHE A 226 7.72 0.88 2.45
CA PHE A 226 7.83 2.30 2.74
C PHE A 226 6.84 2.74 3.81
N ASN A 227 7.33 3.05 4.99
CA ASN A 227 6.53 3.54 6.11
C ASN A 227 5.77 4.82 5.77
N ILE A 228 4.48 4.84 6.10
CA ILE A 228 3.60 6.00 5.96
C ILE A 228 3.26 6.54 7.35
N GLY A 229 3.58 7.80 7.59
CA GLY A 229 3.22 8.46 8.85
C GLY A 229 4.04 7.99 10.04
N LYS A 230 3.37 7.81 11.20
CA LYS A 230 4.01 7.44 12.47
C LYS A 230 3.81 5.98 12.85
N ASP A 231 2.80 5.35 12.29
CA ASP A 231 2.40 4.00 12.61
C ASP A 231 3.08 2.98 11.68
N ARG A 232 2.57 1.75 11.64
CA ARG A 232 3.13 0.66 10.85
C ARG A 232 2.59 0.58 9.41
N GLN A 233 1.77 1.56 9.01
CA GLN A 233 1.23 1.62 7.65
C GLN A 233 2.35 1.78 6.62
N PHE A 234 2.20 1.15 5.46
CA PHE A 234 3.22 1.25 4.41
C PHE A 234 2.66 1.17 2.99
N LEU A 235 3.47 1.62 2.03
CA LEU A 235 3.30 1.29 0.61
C LEU A 235 4.37 0.28 0.20
N ALA A 236 3.96 -0.67 -0.64
CA ALA A 236 4.85 -1.61 -1.31
C ALA A 236 4.78 -1.41 -2.83
N PHE A 237 5.88 -1.66 -3.52
CA PHE A 237 5.99 -1.54 -4.97
C PHE A 237 6.54 -2.85 -5.54
N GLY A 238 5.67 -3.59 -6.22
CA GLY A 238 6.02 -4.81 -6.95
C GLY A 238 6.10 -4.57 -8.45
N GLY A 239 7.00 -5.28 -9.15
CA GLY A 239 7.02 -5.27 -10.61
C GLY A 239 5.71 -5.85 -11.16
N GLY A 240 4.99 -5.09 -12.00
CA GLY A 240 3.82 -5.57 -12.74
C GLY A 240 4.28 -6.43 -13.92
N GLY A 241 3.64 -7.58 -14.13
CA GLY A 241 3.89 -8.45 -15.28
C GLY A 241 3.83 -9.94 -14.99
N ALA A 242 3.82 -10.77 -16.02
CA ALA A 242 3.70 -12.23 -15.95
C ALA A 242 4.83 -12.96 -15.19
N GLY A 243 5.85 -12.23 -14.73
CA GLY A 243 7.00 -12.77 -13.98
C GLY A 243 7.03 -12.42 -12.50
N ALA A 244 6.06 -11.69 -11.97
CA ALA A 244 6.01 -11.35 -10.54
C ALA A 244 5.77 -12.63 -9.71
N ARG A 245 6.86 -13.22 -9.23
CA ARG A 245 6.84 -14.44 -8.43
C ARG A 245 6.42 -14.10 -7.01
N GLY A 246 5.26 -14.55 -6.62
CA GLY A 246 4.79 -14.59 -5.23
C GLY A 246 3.49 -13.84 -4.99
N GLY A 247 2.54 -14.54 -4.42
CA GLY A 247 1.30 -14.02 -3.86
C GLY A 247 0.34 -13.38 -4.88
N SER A 248 -0.39 -12.42 -4.40
CA SER A 248 -1.45 -11.71 -5.11
C SER A 248 -0.99 -10.85 -6.29
N SER A 249 0.30 -10.51 -6.38
CA SER A 249 0.81 -9.57 -7.41
C SER A 249 1.10 -10.20 -8.78
N ALA A 250 1.05 -11.51 -8.90
CA ALA A 250 1.44 -12.21 -10.13
C ALA A 250 0.58 -11.88 -11.37
N ALA A 251 -0.58 -11.26 -11.17
CA ALA A 251 -1.50 -10.91 -12.25
C ALA A 251 -1.77 -9.41 -12.38
N ALA A 252 -1.22 -8.58 -11.48
CA ALA A 252 -1.50 -7.14 -11.50
C ALA A 252 -0.77 -6.46 -12.67
N ARG A 253 -1.52 -5.71 -13.48
CA ARG A 253 -0.96 -4.88 -14.54
C ARG A 253 -0.18 -3.73 -13.94
N ALA A 254 1.00 -3.40 -14.51
CA ALA A 254 1.72 -2.18 -14.14
C ALA A 254 0.81 -0.95 -14.27
N GLY A 255 0.92 -0.03 -13.32
CA GLY A 255 0.04 1.13 -13.22
C GLY A 255 -1.29 0.82 -12.51
N SER A 256 -1.34 -0.18 -11.65
CA SER A 256 -2.51 -0.52 -10.86
C SER A 256 -2.17 -0.77 -9.38
N ILE A 257 -3.18 -0.65 -8.53
CA ILE A 257 -3.09 -1.07 -7.13
C ILE A 257 -3.48 -2.55 -7.10
N SER A 258 -2.54 -3.41 -6.67
CA SER A 258 -2.68 -4.86 -6.67
C SER A 258 -3.65 -5.34 -5.59
N HIS A 259 -3.49 -4.83 -4.38
CA HIS A 259 -4.33 -5.12 -3.23
C HIS A 259 -4.18 -4.07 -2.14
N PHE A 260 -5.11 -4.08 -1.21
CA PHE A 260 -5.04 -3.35 0.05
C PHE A 260 -5.14 -4.31 1.23
N CYS A 261 -4.56 -3.92 2.35
CA CYS A 261 -4.54 -4.70 3.57
C CYS A 261 -5.11 -3.92 4.75
N MET A 262 -5.99 -4.57 5.50
CA MET A 262 -6.55 -4.07 6.75
C MET A 262 -6.07 -4.92 7.93
N THR A 263 -6.03 -4.32 9.12
CA THR A 263 -5.59 -5.00 10.32
C THR A 263 -6.74 -5.40 11.21
N MET A 264 -6.53 -6.48 11.95
CA MET A 264 -7.40 -6.98 13.00
C MET A 264 -6.60 -7.39 14.24
N ASP A 265 -7.23 -7.42 15.40
CA ASP A 265 -6.60 -7.95 16.61
C ASP A 265 -6.58 -9.47 16.60
N ASN A 266 -5.55 -10.04 17.23
CA ASN A 266 -5.42 -11.47 17.44
C ASN A 266 -5.57 -12.27 16.14
N PHE A 267 -4.86 -11.82 15.10
CA PHE A 267 -4.85 -12.48 13.79
C PHE A 267 -4.39 -13.93 13.92
N ASP A 268 -5.31 -14.84 13.62
CA ASP A 268 -5.09 -16.27 13.57
C ASP A 268 -5.59 -16.75 12.20
N PRO A 269 -4.68 -17.12 11.29
CA PRO A 269 -5.06 -17.45 9.91
C PRO A 269 -6.10 -18.57 9.81
N GLU A 270 -6.02 -19.58 10.68
CA GLU A 270 -6.95 -20.73 10.64
C GLU A 270 -8.35 -20.32 11.06
N LYS A 271 -8.48 -19.49 12.11
CA LYS A 271 -9.78 -18.96 12.55
C LYS A 271 -10.37 -18.03 11.51
N VAL A 272 -9.54 -17.17 10.90
CA VAL A 272 -10.00 -16.25 9.85
C VAL A 272 -10.48 -17.03 8.64
N ILE A 273 -9.75 -18.06 8.18
CA ILE A 273 -10.18 -18.93 7.07
C ILE A 273 -11.56 -19.54 7.35
N LYS A 274 -11.76 -20.17 8.53
CA LYS A 274 -13.07 -20.73 8.91
C LYS A 274 -14.19 -19.67 8.88
N THR A 275 -13.88 -18.46 9.31
CA THR A 275 -14.83 -17.35 9.28
C THR A 275 -15.18 -16.96 7.84
N LEU A 276 -14.18 -16.88 6.95
CA LEU A 276 -14.38 -16.57 5.53
C LEU A 276 -15.18 -17.69 4.83
N GLU A 277 -14.87 -18.94 5.09
CA GLU A 277 -15.60 -20.09 4.53
C GLU A 277 -17.06 -20.12 4.99
N ASN A 278 -17.34 -19.89 6.27
CA ASN A 278 -18.69 -19.77 6.81
C ASN A 278 -19.45 -18.56 6.22
N TYR A 279 -18.74 -17.53 5.78
CA TYR A 279 -19.30 -16.39 5.10
C TYR A 279 -19.57 -16.64 3.60
N GLY A 280 -19.09 -17.76 3.05
CA GLY A 280 -19.28 -18.13 1.66
C GLY A 280 -18.09 -17.85 0.73
N ILE A 281 -16.94 -17.47 1.30
CA ILE A 281 -15.68 -17.26 0.56
C ILE A 281 -14.95 -18.60 0.53
N LYS A 282 -14.79 -19.17 -0.66
CA LYS A 282 -14.29 -20.55 -0.85
C LYS A 282 -12.77 -20.61 -0.95
N PRO A 283 -12.12 -21.74 -0.63
CA PRO A 283 -10.70 -21.90 -0.94
C PRO A 283 -10.44 -21.74 -2.43
N ARG A 284 -9.37 -21.00 -2.80
CA ARG A 284 -8.93 -20.87 -4.19
C ARG A 284 -8.45 -22.16 -4.80
N GLY A 285 -7.98 -23.11 -3.98
CA GLY A 285 -7.35 -24.33 -4.45
C GLY A 285 -6.07 -24.06 -5.23
N ASN A 286 -5.78 -24.91 -6.21
CA ASN A 286 -4.58 -24.83 -7.05
C ASN A 286 -4.79 -24.02 -8.35
N ALA A 287 -5.82 -23.16 -8.42
CA ALA A 287 -6.09 -22.37 -9.60
C ALA A 287 -4.93 -21.41 -9.92
N GLN A 288 -4.51 -21.40 -11.18
CA GLN A 288 -3.48 -20.50 -11.69
C GLN A 288 -4.10 -19.18 -12.17
N GLY A 289 -3.26 -18.15 -12.30
CA GLY A 289 -3.69 -16.83 -12.78
C GLY A 289 -4.27 -15.93 -11.70
N ALA A 290 -5.05 -14.92 -12.09
CA ALA A 290 -5.73 -14.03 -11.16
C ALA A 290 -6.80 -14.79 -10.36
N PRO A 291 -6.96 -14.52 -9.04
CA PRO A 291 -8.03 -15.13 -8.28
C PRO A 291 -9.39 -14.61 -8.78
N GLY A 292 -10.36 -15.52 -8.88
CA GLY A 292 -11.76 -15.16 -9.15
C GLY A 292 -12.42 -14.52 -7.92
N PRO A 293 -13.70 -14.12 -8.00
CA PRO A 293 -14.44 -13.56 -6.87
C PRO A 293 -14.72 -14.60 -5.78
N LEU A 294 -14.82 -14.11 -4.54
CA LEU A 294 -15.22 -14.89 -3.35
C LEU A 294 -14.36 -16.13 -3.10
N VAL A 295 -13.05 -15.96 -3.23
CA VAL A 295 -12.07 -17.00 -2.87
C VAL A 295 -11.07 -16.49 -1.82
N HIS A 296 -10.50 -17.40 -1.02
CA HIS A 296 -9.42 -17.09 -0.09
C HIS A 296 -8.20 -17.98 -0.32
N TYR A 297 -7.04 -17.50 0.10
CA TYR A 297 -5.78 -18.25 0.07
C TYR A 297 -4.77 -17.66 1.05
N ILE A 298 -3.79 -18.45 1.44
CA ILE A 298 -2.61 -18.00 2.18
C ILE A 298 -1.39 -18.06 1.27
N SER A 299 -0.60 -16.99 1.26
CA SER A 299 0.76 -16.97 0.72
C SER A 299 1.74 -17.01 1.90
N MET A 300 2.52 -18.09 1.99
CA MET A 300 3.57 -18.17 3.01
C MET A 300 4.80 -17.41 2.54
N ARG A 301 5.14 -16.33 3.24
CA ARG A 301 6.36 -15.59 2.97
C ARG A 301 7.51 -16.19 3.78
N MET A 302 8.37 -16.93 3.09
CA MET A 302 9.49 -17.64 3.67
C MET A 302 10.68 -16.71 3.98
N GLU A 303 11.67 -17.23 4.70
CA GLU A 303 12.85 -16.51 5.17
C GLU A 303 13.64 -15.82 4.03
N ASN A 304 13.79 -16.47 2.88
CA ASN A 304 14.44 -15.90 1.69
C ASN A 304 13.71 -14.69 1.09
N ARG A 305 12.48 -14.44 1.55
CA ARG A 305 11.68 -13.26 1.24
C ARG A 305 11.43 -12.38 2.46
N GLY A 306 12.27 -12.49 3.50
CA GLY A 306 12.20 -11.71 4.72
C GLY A 306 11.07 -12.13 5.69
N GLY A 307 10.49 -13.30 5.52
CA GLY A 307 9.55 -13.89 6.47
C GLY A 307 10.23 -14.64 7.62
N ALA A 308 9.45 -15.30 8.47
CA ALA A 308 9.95 -16.24 9.46
C ALA A 308 10.51 -17.51 8.79
N LYS A 309 11.30 -18.28 9.53
CA LYS A 309 11.86 -19.55 9.06
C LYS A 309 10.77 -20.54 8.67
N GLU A 310 9.72 -20.63 9.46
CA GLU A 310 8.53 -21.45 9.21
C GLU A 310 7.53 -20.76 8.27
N GLY A 311 7.83 -19.55 7.83
CA GLY A 311 6.99 -18.70 7.00
C GLY A 311 6.16 -17.69 7.80
N THR A 312 5.87 -16.56 7.18
CA THR A 312 4.90 -15.56 7.65
C THR A 312 3.63 -15.73 6.85
N PRO A 313 2.49 -16.09 7.44
CA PRO A 313 1.24 -16.25 6.71
C PRO A 313 0.69 -14.89 6.27
N GLU A 314 0.47 -14.74 4.99
CA GLU A 314 -0.20 -13.60 4.38
C GLU A 314 -1.55 -14.07 3.84
N LEU A 315 -2.64 -13.69 4.53
CA LEU A 315 -3.98 -14.15 4.22
C LEU A 315 -4.67 -13.17 3.28
N TYR A 316 -5.15 -13.69 2.18
CA TYR A 316 -5.87 -12.96 1.15
C TYR A 316 -7.27 -13.53 0.92
N PHE A 317 -8.21 -12.66 0.61
CA PHE A 317 -9.48 -13.04 0.02
C PHE A 317 -9.86 -12.06 -1.08
N THR A 318 -10.83 -12.46 -1.90
CA THR A 318 -11.41 -11.57 -2.91
C THR A 318 -12.85 -11.23 -2.59
N ASP A 319 -13.21 -9.99 -2.89
CA ASP A 319 -14.57 -9.51 -2.77
C ASP A 319 -15.48 -10.04 -3.90
N PRO A 320 -16.77 -9.65 -3.96
CA PRO A 320 -17.68 -10.08 -5.01
C PRO A 320 -17.28 -9.70 -6.44
N ASP A 321 -16.38 -8.73 -6.60
CA ASP A 321 -15.83 -8.30 -7.89
C ASP A 321 -14.44 -8.89 -8.19
N GLY A 322 -13.90 -9.71 -7.30
CA GLY A 322 -12.58 -10.31 -7.42
C GLY A 322 -11.44 -9.37 -6.99
N LEU A 323 -11.75 -8.23 -6.34
CA LEU A 323 -10.73 -7.35 -5.79
C LEU A 323 -10.03 -7.99 -4.59
N ILE A 324 -8.71 -7.92 -4.58
CA ILE A 324 -7.90 -8.61 -3.58
C ILE A 324 -7.80 -7.78 -2.30
N VAL A 325 -8.20 -8.39 -1.19
CA VAL A 325 -8.12 -7.85 0.17
C VAL A 325 -7.20 -8.74 0.98
N GLN A 326 -6.27 -8.14 1.72
CA GLN A 326 -5.42 -8.83 2.68
C GLN A 326 -5.87 -8.51 4.11
N LEU A 327 -5.78 -9.47 5.01
CA LEU A 327 -5.96 -9.27 6.45
C LEU A 327 -4.70 -9.67 7.18
N GLN A 328 -4.30 -8.85 8.17
CA GLN A 328 -3.12 -9.07 8.99
C GLN A 328 -3.34 -8.64 10.44
N ASP A 329 -2.40 -9.02 11.31
CA ASP A 329 -2.36 -8.53 12.69
C ASP A 329 -2.09 -7.02 12.75
N THR A 330 -2.56 -6.36 13.80
CA THR A 330 -2.27 -4.93 14.06
C THR A 330 -0.77 -4.62 14.19
N LYS A 331 0.05 -5.64 14.48
CA LYS A 331 1.51 -5.53 14.58
C LYS A 331 2.23 -5.69 13.25
N TYR A 332 1.55 -6.13 12.21
CA TYR A 332 2.15 -6.37 10.90
C TYR A 332 2.77 -5.09 10.32
N CYS A 333 4.01 -5.18 9.90
CA CYS A 333 4.76 -4.09 9.27
C CYS A 333 5.49 -4.53 7.99
N GLY A 334 5.17 -5.72 7.48
CA GLY A 334 5.79 -6.29 6.29
C GLY A 334 7.19 -6.88 6.51
N GLY A 335 7.67 -6.93 7.75
CA GLY A 335 8.98 -7.45 8.13
C GLY A 335 9.00 -8.91 8.51
N GLY A 336 10.05 -9.34 9.21
CA GLY A 336 10.25 -10.71 9.69
C GLY A 336 9.29 -11.11 10.80
N GLY A 337 9.49 -12.34 11.33
CA GLY A 337 8.63 -12.92 12.36
C GLY A 337 7.36 -13.56 11.82
N VAL A 338 6.70 -14.39 12.64
CA VAL A 338 5.48 -15.12 12.24
C VAL A 338 4.34 -14.18 11.91
N LEU A 339 4.22 -13.06 12.64
CA LEU A 339 3.22 -12.02 12.35
C LEU A 339 3.70 -10.97 11.36
N GLY A 340 4.94 -11.06 10.84
CA GLY A 340 5.51 -10.03 9.98
C GLY A 340 5.74 -8.70 10.70
N ASP A 341 6.02 -8.75 12.00
CA ASP A 341 6.05 -7.65 12.95
C ASP A 341 7.47 -7.23 13.38
N VAL A 342 8.50 -7.94 12.92
CA VAL A 342 9.91 -7.62 13.15
C VAL A 342 10.39 -6.69 12.05
N CYS A 343 10.38 -5.39 12.32
CA CYS A 343 10.81 -4.35 11.38
C CYS A 343 12.01 -3.58 11.90
N THR A 344 12.84 -3.12 10.98
CA THR A 344 13.87 -2.12 11.28
C THR A 344 13.16 -0.77 11.43
N ALA A 345 13.11 -0.25 12.62
CA ALA A 345 12.44 1.01 12.96
C ALA A 345 13.00 2.21 12.21
#